data_63f40aba1f6e28c3a4b75fc7bf1c618f
#
_entry.id   63f40aba1f6e28c3a4b75fc7bf1c618f
#
_cell.length_a   1.000
_cell.length_b   1.000
_cell.length_c   1.000
_cell.angle_alpha   90.00
_cell.angle_beta   90.00
_cell.angle_gamma   90.00
#
_symmetry.space_group_name_H-M   'P 1'
#
loop_
_entity.id
_entity.type
_entity.pdbx_description
1 polymer ?
#
loop_
_entity_poly.entity_id
_entity_poly.type
_entity_poly.pdbx_seq_one_letter_code
_entity_poly.pdbx_strand_id
1 'polypeptide(L)'
;MIIIATILAYFCILLLISKITGHKADNDAFFRANRQSPWYLVAFGMIGASISGVTFVSVPGMVMLSDMTYMQTCLGFVLGYFAVAYLLLPVYYRLKLTTIYSYLQTRLGNYSYKTGASFFLLSKMTGAAVRFCVVCMILQRFVLDTYGIPFPITVVALVALIWLYTRRGGIRTLVLTDTFQTICMLLALILIIYKVVETLGMSLPEAAQAIANDSHSHIFVFDDWVSKQNFWKQFLSGIFIVIVMTGLDQDMMQKNLTCKTLREAQKDMCTYGFAFVPANLLFLSLGVLLMMYFNSIGQALPDEPDNLMLQAVAGGQLGTLVVILFTIGIVAACFSSADSALTALTTTYCVDICGRPKDEKLRKQAHIGVSIVFILFILIFRYVNSTSLIDAIYTIASYTYGPLLGLFVFGLCTKRVVNDRLTPYIAVASPLLCFALDTIVSKTTGYKFGYELLMLNGLITFLACFFLPARKQGLDCEMK
;
A
#
# COMPACT_ATOMS: atom_id res chain seq x y z
N MET A 1 18.52 -17.92 17.94
CA MET A 1 17.71 -19.17 17.95
C MET A 1 16.22 -18.87 18.13
N ILE A 2 15.78 -18.16 19.19
CA ILE A 2 14.34 -17.89 19.45
C ILE A 2 13.67 -17.13 18.29
N ILE A 3 14.30 -16.09 17.75
CA ILE A 3 13.74 -15.29 16.63
C ILE A 3 13.49 -16.16 15.40
N ILE A 4 14.44 -17.01 15.03
CA ILE A 4 14.29 -17.93 13.88
C ILE A 4 13.17 -18.94 14.13
N ALA A 5 13.10 -19.51 15.34
CA ALA A 5 12.02 -20.44 15.70
C ALA A 5 10.64 -19.76 15.59
N THR A 6 10.54 -18.51 16.02
CA THR A 6 9.29 -17.72 15.93
C THR A 6 8.92 -17.42 14.49
N ILE A 7 9.89 -17.05 13.63
CA ILE A 7 9.66 -16.83 12.20
C ILE A 7 9.21 -18.14 11.54
N LEU A 8 9.85 -19.27 11.84
CA LEU A 8 9.46 -20.57 11.30
C LEU A 8 8.05 -20.97 11.74
N ALA A 9 7.71 -20.80 13.03
CA ALA A 9 6.37 -21.06 13.55
C ALA A 9 5.31 -20.20 12.83
N TYR A 10 5.60 -18.91 12.63
CA TYR A 10 4.75 -18.00 11.87
C TYR A 10 4.50 -18.51 10.44
N PHE A 11 5.54 -18.91 9.72
CA PHE A 11 5.38 -19.47 8.37
C PHE A 11 4.67 -20.82 8.34
N CYS A 12 4.87 -21.67 9.34
CA CYS A 12 4.12 -22.91 9.46
C CYS A 12 2.61 -22.65 9.55
N ILE A 13 2.20 -21.63 10.31
CA ILE A 13 0.78 -21.24 10.41
C ILE A 13 0.26 -20.75 9.05
N LEU A 14 0.99 -19.89 8.33
CA LEU A 14 0.59 -19.43 7.01
C LEU A 14 0.44 -20.58 6.00
N LEU A 15 1.38 -21.52 6.01
CA LEU A 15 1.32 -22.72 5.17
C LEU A 15 0.12 -23.62 5.52
N LEU A 16 -0.20 -23.75 6.80
CA LEU A 16 -1.37 -24.48 7.28
C LEU A 16 -2.67 -23.83 6.77
N ILE A 17 -2.82 -22.52 6.94
CA ILE A 17 -3.95 -21.74 6.40
C ILE A 17 -4.05 -21.97 4.89
N SER A 18 -2.93 -21.85 4.16
CA SER A 18 -2.89 -22.06 2.71
C SER A 18 -3.30 -23.48 2.30
N LYS A 19 -2.91 -24.51 3.07
CA LYS A 19 -3.32 -25.90 2.80
C LYS A 19 -4.82 -26.08 2.93
N ILE A 20 -5.42 -25.45 3.95
CA ILE A 20 -6.87 -25.52 4.20
C ILE A 20 -7.64 -24.76 3.11
N THR A 21 -7.27 -23.53 2.82
CA THR A 21 -7.97 -22.65 1.88
C THR A 21 -7.72 -22.99 0.42
N GLY A 22 -6.54 -23.52 0.11
CA GLY A 22 -6.15 -23.93 -1.25
C GLY A 22 -6.69 -25.28 -1.69
N HIS A 23 -7.42 -26.00 -0.83
CA HIS A 23 -8.03 -27.27 -1.19
C HIS A 23 -9.15 -27.06 -2.22
N LYS A 24 -9.03 -27.71 -3.39
CA LYS A 24 -9.96 -27.55 -4.53
C LYS A 24 -10.17 -26.09 -5.01
N ALA A 25 -9.18 -25.24 -4.82
CA ALA A 25 -9.24 -23.86 -5.32
C ALA A 25 -9.02 -23.82 -6.84
N ASP A 26 -9.98 -23.24 -7.55
CA ASP A 26 -9.95 -22.96 -8.98
C ASP A 26 -9.50 -21.50 -9.27
N ASN A 27 -9.58 -21.08 -10.52
CA ASN A 27 -9.26 -19.70 -10.90
C ASN A 27 -10.23 -18.67 -10.29
N ASP A 28 -11.49 -19.02 -10.06
CA ASP A 28 -12.44 -18.10 -9.43
C ASP A 28 -12.11 -17.90 -7.94
N ALA A 29 -11.75 -18.97 -7.25
CA ALA A 29 -11.25 -18.89 -5.88
C ALA A 29 -9.95 -18.04 -5.80
N PHE A 30 -9.05 -18.18 -6.79
CA PHE A 30 -7.81 -17.42 -6.84
C PHE A 30 -8.05 -15.93 -7.09
N PHE A 31 -8.93 -15.57 -8.01
CA PHE A 31 -9.14 -14.18 -8.42
C PHE A 31 -10.18 -13.43 -7.57
N ARG A 32 -11.21 -14.09 -7.05
CA ARG A 32 -12.38 -13.48 -6.40
C ARG A 32 -12.85 -14.15 -5.12
N ALA A 33 -12.15 -15.20 -4.63
CA ALA A 33 -12.58 -16.02 -3.49
C ALA A 33 -14.06 -16.48 -3.60
N ASN A 34 -14.53 -16.76 -4.83
CA ASN A 34 -15.92 -17.10 -5.15
C ASN A 34 -16.95 -16.06 -4.67
N ARG A 35 -16.53 -14.84 -4.32
CA ARG A 35 -17.36 -13.78 -3.72
C ARG A 35 -18.10 -14.24 -2.46
N GLN A 36 -17.43 -14.90 -1.55
CA GLN A 36 -18.03 -15.47 -0.34
C GLN A 36 -17.30 -15.06 0.95
N SER A 37 -16.38 -14.10 0.87
CA SER A 37 -15.62 -13.65 2.04
C SER A 37 -16.51 -12.86 3.00
N PRO A 38 -16.44 -13.12 4.32
CA PRO A 38 -17.10 -12.29 5.31
C PRO A 38 -16.48 -10.90 5.36
N TRP A 39 -17.31 -9.87 5.27
CA TRP A 39 -16.86 -8.48 5.18
C TRP A 39 -15.94 -8.03 6.33
N TYR A 40 -16.18 -8.53 7.54
CA TYR A 40 -15.38 -8.17 8.73
C TYR A 40 -13.96 -8.74 8.68
N LEU A 41 -13.77 -9.94 8.09
CA LEU A 41 -12.43 -10.50 7.87
C LEU A 41 -11.69 -9.73 6.78
N VAL A 42 -12.42 -9.31 5.74
CA VAL A 42 -11.83 -8.49 4.66
C VAL A 42 -11.40 -7.15 5.21
N ALA A 43 -12.27 -6.44 5.97
CA ALA A 43 -11.95 -5.15 6.58
C ALA A 43 -10.71 -5.24 7.48
N PHE A 44 -10.67 -6.24 8.34
CA PHE A 44 -9.55 -6.42 9.25
C PHE A 44 -8.25 -6.76 8.51
N GLY A 45 -8.31 -7.65 7.51
CA GLY A 45 -7.17 -7.98 6.66
C GLY A 45 -6.69 -6.79 5.81
N MET A 46 -7.59 -5.92 5.35
CA MET A 46 -7.23 -4.71 4.61
C MET A 46 -6.44 -3.71 5.46
N ILE A 47 -6.71 -3.62 6.77
CA ILE A 47 -5.89 -2.80 7.70
C ILE A 47 -4.44 -3.26 7.63
N GLY A 48 -4.18 -4.57 7.80
CA GLY A 48 -2.83 -5.13 7.75
C GLY A 48 -2.15 -5.00 6.41
N ALA A 49 -2.89 -5.15 5.31
CA ALA A 49 -2.35 -4.98 3.97
C ALA A 49 -1.93 -3.53 3.66
N SER A 50 -2.57 -2.56 4.31
CA SER A 50 -2.24 -1.14 4.14
C SER A 50 -1.12 -0.68 5.07
N ILE A 51 -1.08 -1.22 6.29
CA ILE A 51 0.03 -1.01 7.22
C ILE A 51 1.17 -1.93 6.78
N SER A 52 2.08 -1.40 5.98
CA SER A 52 3.27 -2.14 5.54
C SER A 52 4.38 -2.09 6.60
N GLY A 53 5.44 -2.88 6.41
CA GLY A 53 6.62 -2.79 7.27
C GLY A 53 7.32 -1.44 7.23
N VAL A 54 7.16 -0.69 6.13
CA VAL A 54 7.60 0.71 6.07
C VAL A 54 6.83 1.55 7.09
N THR A 55 5.54 1.31 7.30
CA THR A 55 4.74 2.00 8.33
C THR A 55 5.32 1.78 9.73
N PHE A 56 5.78 0.55 10.03
CA PHE A 56 6.42 0.22 11.31
C PHE A 56 7.68 1.03 11.61
N VAL A 57 8.39 1.44 10.58
CA VAL A 57 9.67 2.14 10.67
C VAL A 57 9.48 3.63 10.48
N SER A 58 8.84 4.03 9.38
CA SER A 58 8.79 5.42 8.95
C SER A 58 7.75 6.24 9.69
N VAL A 59 6.57 5.69 10.05
CA VAL A 59 5.54 6.50 10.71
C VAL A 59 5.97 6.97 12.12
N PRO A 60 6.56 6.11 12.98
CA PRO A 60 7.16 6.60 14.23
C PRO A 60 8.29 7.62 13.99
N GLY A 61 9.14 7.38 12.99
CA GLY A 61 10.26 8.27 12.66
C GLY A 61 9.82 9.63 12.13
N MET A 62 8.70 9.71 11.39
CA MET A 62 8.19 10.98 10.85
C MET A 62 7.96 12.04 11.93
N VAL A 63 7.65 11.63 13.16
CA VAL A 63 7.42 12.54 14.29
C VAL A 63 8.64 13.44 14.55
N MET A 64 9.86 12.95 14.30
CA MET A 64 11.09 13.72 14.47
C MET A 64 11.18 14.97 13.57
N LEU A 65 10.59 14.93 12.38
CA LEU A 65 10.70 15.99 11.37
C LEU A 65 9.41 16.78 11.16
N SER A 66 8.29 16.17 11.44
CA SER A 66 6.97 16.72 11.07
C SER A 66 5.93 16.60 12.17
N ASP A 67 6.35 16.32 13.38
CA ASP A 67 5.46 16.09 14.52
C ASP A 67 4.38 15.02 14.19
N MET A 68 3.22 15.09 14.79
CA MET A 68 2.11 14.19 14.49
C MET A 68 1.25 14.67 13.28
N THR A 69 1.76 15.56 12.44
CA THR A 69 0.99 16.17 11.33
C THR A 69 0.51 15.17 10.28
N TYR A 70 1.14 13.99 10.14
CA TYR A 70 0.65 12.91 9.28
C TYR A 70 -0.79 12.49 9.62
N MET A 71 -1.26 12.74 10.83
CA MET A 71 -2.65 12.51 11.22
C MET A 71 -3.63 13.31 10.37
N GLN A 72 -3.27 14.49 9.88
CA GLN A 72 -4.09 15.30 8.96
C GLN A 72 -4.38 14.54 7.66
N THR A 73 -3.36 13.86 7.12
CA THR A 73 -3.51 12.99 5.94
C THR A 73 -4.41 11.79 6.26
N CYS A 74 -4.24 11.18 7.44
CA CYS A 74 -5.08 10.05 7.88
C CYS A 74 -6.56 10.46 8.04
N LEU A 75 -6.85 11.68 8.47
CA LEU A 75 -8.22 12.21 8.49
C LEU A 75 -8.79 12.35 7.07
N GLY A 76 -7.98 12.79 6.12
CA GLY A 76 -8.34 12.82 4.71
C GLY A 76 -8.66 11.43 4.16
N PHE A 77 -7.93 10.40 4.60
CA PHE A 77 -8.18 9.02 4.19
C PHE A 77 -9.61 8.57 4.47
N VAL A 78 -10.20 8.97 5.60
CA VAL A 78 -11.59 8.61 5.96
C VAL A 78 -12.56 9.05 4.88
N LEU A 79 -12.47 10.31 4.44
CA LEU A 79 -13.32 10.81 3.34
C LEU A 79 -13.02 10.12 2.02
N GLY A 80 -11.76 9.80 1.75
CA GLY A 80 -11.35 9.02 0.58
C GLY A 80 -12.00 7.63 0.58
N TYR A 81 -12.03 6.92 1.72
CA TYR A 81 -12.70 5.62 1.85
C TYR A 81 -14.22 5.71 1.65
N PHE A 82 -14.86 6.78 2.14
CA PHE A 82 -16.27 7.04 1.83
C PHE A 82 -16.49 7.27 0.32
N ALA A 83 -15.62 8.03 -0.33
CA ALA A 83 -15.71 8.22 -1.77
C ALA A 83 -15.57 6.89 -2.52
N VAL A 84 -14.63 6.03 -2.14
CA VAL A 84 -14.49 4.68 -2.72
C VAL A 84 -15.75 3.85 -2.46
N ALA A 85 -16.27 3.84 -1.22
CA ALA A 85 -17.42 3.04 -0.83
C ALA A 85 -18.72 3.42 -1.58
N TYR A 86 -18.93 4.71 -1.79
CA TYR A 86 -20.22 5.19 -2.33
C TYR A 86 -20.16 5.65 -3.78
N LEU A 87 -18.97 5.92 -4.36
CA LEU A 87 -18.84 6.28 -5.78
C LEU A 87 -18.28 5.13 -6.62
N LEU A 88 -17.20 4.46 -6.20
CA LEU A 88 -16.52 3.46 -7.01
C LEU A 88 -17.13 2.06 -6.87
N LEU A 89 -17.37 1.58 -5.64
CA LEU A 89 -17.90 0.24 -5.41
C LEU A 89 -19.26 -0.01 -6.08
N PRO A 90 -20.23 0.94 -6.09
CA PRO A 90 -21.47 0.74 -6.84
C PRO A 90 -21.25 0.45 -8.33
N VAL A 91 -20.28 1.12 -8.95
CA VAL A 91 -19.93 0.92 -10.36
C VAL A 91 -19.34 -0.50 -10.56
N TYR A 92 -18.39 -0.89 -9.70
CA TYR A 92 -17.72 -2.19 -9.81
C TYR A 92 -18.65 -3.37 -9.57
N TYR A 93 -19.55 -3.27 -8.58
CA TYR A 93 -20.56 -4.31 -8.29
C TYR A 93 -21.64 -4.39 -9.36
N ARG A 94 -22.12 -3.24 -9.86
CA ARG A 94 -23.11 -3.19 -10.95
C ARG A 94 -22.60 -3.87 -12.23
N LEU A 95 -21.34 -3.63 -12.57
CA LEU A 95 -20.70 -4.21 -13.75
C LEU A 95 -20.15 -5.63 -13.51
N LYS A 96 -20.24 -6.14 -12.27
CA LYS A 96 -19.74 -7.48 -11.86
C LYS A 96 -18.28 -7.71 -12.25
N LEU A 97 -17.44 -6.71 -12.10
CA LEU A 97 -16.06 -6.73 -12.55
C LEU A 97 -15.24 -7.81 -11.83
N THR A 98 -14.30 -8.43 -12.52
CA THR A 98 -13.23 -9.26 -11.96
C THR A 98 -12.00 -8.41 -11.65
N THR A 99 -11.70 -7.47 -12.54
CA THR A 99 -10.68 -6.44 -12.36
C THR A 99 -11.30 -5.07 -12.57
N ILE A 100 -10.85 -4.08 -11.81
CA ILE A 100 -11.41 -2.72 -11.89
C ILE A 100 -11.13 -2.06 -13.24
N TYR A 101 -10.05 -2.46 -13.93
CA TYR A 101 -9.66 -1.87 -15.22
C TYR A 101 -10.61 -2.24 -16.34
N SER A 102 -11.38 -3.33 -16.23
CA SER A 102 -12.45 -3.67 -17.17
C SER A 102 -13.52 -2.57 -17.29
N TYR A 103 -13.64 -1.69 -16.27
CA TYR A 103 -14.45 -0.47 -16.38
C TYR A 103 -13.96 0.46 -17.49
N LEU A 104 -12.65 0.64 -17.61
CA LEU A 104 -12.08 1.48 -18.68
C LEU A 104 -12.39 0.91 -20.07
N GLN A 105 -12.41 -0.42 -20.21
CA GLN A 105 -12.77 -1.08 -21.45
C GLN A 105 -14.20 -0.73 -21.89
N THR A 106 -15.16 -0.84 -20.98
CA THR A 106 -16.58 -0.59 -21.28
C THR A 106 -16.88 0.88 -21.50
N ARG A 107 -16.09 1.78 -20.88
CA ARG A 107 -16.38 3.23 -20.89
C ARG A 107 -15.55 4.01 -21.89
N LEU A 108 -14.29 3.67 -22.08
CA LEU A 108 -13.33 4.44 -22.88
C LEU A 108 -12.84 3.67 -24.11
N GLY A 109 -12.55 2.38 -23.96
CA GLY A 109 -12.09 1.51 -25.03
C GLY A 109 -10.94 0.58 -24.62
N ASN A 110 -10.48 -0.22 -25.60
CA ASN A 110 -9.53 -1.29 -25.33
C ASN A 110 -8.09 -0.77 -25.07
N TYR A 111 -7.68 0.32 -25.73
CA TYR A 111 -6.37 0.93 -25.47
C TYR A 111 -6.32 1.57 -24.08
N SER A 112 -7.36 2.29 -23.67
CA SER A 112 -7.49 2.85 -22.32
C SER A 112 -7.44 1.76 -21.25
N TYR A 113 -8.12 0.63 -21.48
CA TYR A 113 -8.12 -0.54 -20.63
C TYR A 113 -6.71 -1.12 -20.43
N LYS A 114 -6.03 -1.43 -21.55
CA LYS A 114 -4.67 -1.97 -21.52
C LYS A 114 -3.68 -1.00 -20.88
N THR A 115 -3.83 0.30 -21.16
CA THR A 115 -3.01 1.35 -20.55
C THR A 115 -3.18 1.38 -19.03
N GLY A 116 -4.43 1.41 -18.56
CA GLY A 116 -4.71 1.39 -17.13
C GLY A 116 -4.13 0.16 -16.42
N ALA A 117 -4.33 -1.02 -16.99
CA ALA A 117 -3.77 -2.27 -16.45
C ALA A 117 -2.23 -2.24 -16.44
N SER A 118 -1.59 -1.71 -17.49
CA SER A 118 -0.11 -1.63 -17.57
C SER A 118 0.46 -0.64 -16.56
N PHE A 119 -0.16 0.52 -16.37
CA PHE A 119 0.24 1.49 -15.35
C PHE A 119 0.10 0.93 -13.94
N PHE A 120 -0.96 0.16 -13.67
CA PHE A 120 -1.09 -0.56 -12.41
C PHE A 120 0.03 -1.58 -12.21
N LEU A 121 0.30 -2.43 -13.22
CA LEU A 121 1.38 -3.42 -13.12
C LEU A 121 2.71 -2.76 -12.78
N LEU A 122 3.05 -1.64 -13.45
CA LEU A 122 4.27 -0.89 -13.18
C LEU A 122 4.28 -0.29 -11.78
N SER A 123 3.22 0.42 -11.42
CA SER A 123 3.10 1.09 -10.12
C SER A 123 3.13 0.12 -8.96
N LYS A 124 2.34 -0.95 -9.05
CA LYS A 124 2.25 -1.96 -7.99
C LYS A 124 3.55 -2.74 -7.84
N MET A 125 4.18 -3.13 -8.96
CA MET A 125 5.46 -3.83 -8.95
C MET A 125 6.54 -2.99 -8.25
N THR A 126 6.69 -1.72 -8.67
CA THR A 126 7.69 -0.82 -8.09
C THR A 126 7.41 -0.51 -6.62
N GLY A 127 6.18 -0.08 -6.30
CA GLY A 127 5.81 0.29 -4.93
C GLY A 127 5.87 -0.87 -3.94
N ALA A 128 5.46 -2.07 -4.33
CA ALA A 128 5.55 -3.26 -3.50
C ALA A 128 7.01 -3.72 -3.32
N ALA A 129 7.84 -3.64 -4.39
CA ALA A 129 9.25 -4.01 -4.32
C ALA A 129 10.04 -3.11 -3.37
N VAL A 130 9.79 -1.79 -3.37
CA VAL A 130 10.40 -0.85 -2.41
C VAL A 130 10.05 -1.25 -0.98
N ARG A 131 8.76 -1.44 -0.70
CA ARG A 131 8.30 -1.81 0.65
C ARG A 131 8.91 -3.13 1.12
N PHE A 132 8.97 -4.11 0.25
CA PHE A 132 9.50 -5.43 0.60
C PHE A 132 11.03 -5.45 0.71
N CYS A 133 11.74 -4.62 -0.07
CA CYS A 133 13.19 -4.44 0.04
C CYS A 133 13.61 -4.03 1.46
N VAL A 134 12.89 -3.08 2.05
CA VAL A 134 13.15 -2.59 3.42
C VAL A 134 13.14 -3.73 4.43
N VAL A 135 12.15 -4.58 4.32
CA VAL A 135 12.00 -5.71 5.25
C VAL A 135 13.06 -6.75 5.04
N CYS A 136 13.39 -7.04 3.76
CA CYS A 136 14.52 -7.90 3.48
C CYS A 136 15.81 -7.36 4.11
N MET A 137 16.03 -6.03 4.06
CA MET A 137 17.19 -5.39 4.70
C MET A 137 17.15 -5.50 6.22
N ILE A 138 15.98 -5.29 6.83
CA ILE A 138 15.83 -5.39 8.29
C ILE A 138 16.05 -6.84 8.75
N LEU A 139 15.40 -7.82 8.11
CA LEU A 139 15.60 -9.23 8.43
C LEU A 139 17.05 -9.66 8.18
N GLN A 140 17.66 -9.16 7.12
CA GLN A 140 19.08 -9.39 6.86
C GLN A 140 19.92 -8.93 8.03
N ARG A 141 19.81 -7.65 8.41
CA ARG A 141 20.62 -7.03 9.46
C ARG A 141 20.41 -7.64 10.84
N PHE A 142 19.16 -7.90 11.23
CA PHE A 142 18.83 -8.34 12.59
C PHE A 142 18.89 -9.86 12.79
N VAL A 143 18.76 -10.63 11.70
CA VAL A 143 18.61 -12.09 11.83
C VAL A 143 19.65 -12.85 11.02
N LEU A 144 19.82 -12.52 9.73
CA LEU A 144 20.51 -13.38 8.79
C LEU A 144 22.00 -13.07 8.62
N ASP A 145 22.43 -11.82 8.88
CA ASP A 145 23.85 -11.45 8.82
C ASP A 145 24.69 -12.26 9.82
N THR A 146 24.12 -12.59 10.98
CA THR A 146 24.75 -13.43 12.01
C THR A 146 25.13 -14.84 11.47
N TYR A 147 24.43 -15.29 10.40
CA TYR A 147 24.65 -16.59 9.76
C TYR A 147 25.40 -16.48 8.45
N GLY A 148 25.86 -15.29 8.06
CA GLY A 148 26.60 -15.07 6.82
C GLY A 148 25.77 -15.31 5.53
N ILE A 149 24.44 -15.21 5.61
CA ILE A 149 23.55 -15.43 4.46
C ILE A 149 23.58 -14.20 3.55
N PRO A 150 23.91 -14.31 2.24
CA PRO A 150 23.90 -13.19 1.32
C PRO A 150 22.49 -12.64 1.09
N PHE A 151 22.35 -11.32 0.99
CA PHE A 151 21.06 -10.65 0.75
C PHE A 151 20.22 -11.18 -0.42
N PRO A 152 20.79 -11.51 -1.60
CA PRO A 152 19.99 -12.09 -2.68
C PRO A 152 19.31 -13.42 -2.30
N ILE A 153 19.97 -14.24 -1.49
CA ILE A 153 19.40 -15.51 -0.99
C ILE A 153 18.22 -15.22 -0.06
N THR A 154 18.35 -14.22 0.82
CA THR A 154 17.25 -13.75 1.68
C THR A 154 16.03 -13.37 0.85
N VAL A 155 16.21 -12.50 -0.16
CA VAL A 155 15.12 -12.06 -1.05
C VAL A 155 14.44 -13.24 -1.74
N VAL A 156 15.23 -14.12 -2.36
CA VAL A 156 14.73 -15.31 -3.06
C VAL A 156 13.95 -16.22 -2.10
N ALA A 157 14.49 -16.50 -0.92
CA ALA A 157 13.85 -17.37 0.06
C ALA A 157 12.51 -16.79 0.55
N LEU A 158 12.46 -15.49 0.86
CA LEU A 158 11.24 -14.83 1.34
C LEU A 158 10.17 -14.77 0.25
N VAL A 159 10.52 -14.41 -0.98
CA VAL A 159 9.56 -14.39 -2.10
C VAL A 159 9.11 -15.80 -2.47
N ALA A 160 9.98 -16.81 -2.41
CA ALA A 160 9.61 -18.20 -2.61
C ALA A 160 8.60 -18.70 -1.56
N LEU A 161 8.75 -18.29 -0.29
CA LEU A 161 7.78 -18.59 0.76
C LEU A 161 6.42 -17.97 0.46
N ILE A 162 6.37 -16.69 0.04
CA ILE A 162 5.13 -16.03 -0.38
C ILE A 162 4.48 -16.82 -1.52
N TRP A 163 5.24 -17.10 -2.57
CA TRP A 163 4.74 -17.87 -3.71
C TRP A 163 4.17 -19.23 -3.26
N LEU A 164 4.84 -19.89 -2.33
CA LEU A 164 4.46 -21.24 -1.89
C LEU A 164 3.08 -21.28 -1.25
N TYR A 165 2.73 -20.31 -0.39
CA TYR A 165 1.42 -20.31 0.26
C TYR A 165 0.32 -19.62 -0.56
N THR A 166 0.66 -18.72 -1.51
CA THR A 166 -0.33 -18.04 -2.34
C THR A 166 -0.70 -18.79 -3.61
N ARG A 167 0.17 -19.65 -4.14
CA ARG A 167 0.07 -20.28 -5.47
C ARG A 167 -1.23 -21.04 -5.76
N ARG A 168 -1.94 -21.53 -4.74
CA ARG A 168 -3.16 -22.31 -4.91
C ARG A 168 -4.41 -21.49 -4.71
N GLY A 169 -4.57 -20.90 -3.54
CA GLY A 169 -5.78 -20.21 -3.14
C GLY A 169 -5.87 -18.73 -3.52
N GLY A 170 -4.72 -18.09 -3.84
CA GLY A 170 -4.69 -16.65 -4.16
C GLY A 170 -5.46 -15.83 -3.14
N ILE A 171 -6.37 -14.96 -3.60
CA ILE A 171 -7.13 -14.05 -2.74
C ILE A 171 -7.97 -14.78 -1.66
N ARG A 172 -8.43 -16.00 -1.91
CA ARG A 172 -9.15 -16.80 -0.91
C ARG A 172 -8.26 -17.14 0.29
N THR A 173 -6.98 -17.42 0.06
CA THR A 173 -6.01 -17.63 1.13
C THR A 173 -5.69 -16.31 1.83
N LEU A 174 -5.50 -15.22 1.06
CA LEU A 174 -5.09 -13.92 1.57
C LEU A 174 -6.07 -13.34 2.58
N VAL A 175 -7.37 -13.48 2.39
CA VAL A 175 -8.37 -12.98 3.36
C VAL A 175 -8.11 -13.53 4.77
N LEU A 176 -7.72 -14.80 4.92
CA LEU A 176 -7.43 -15.39 6.23
C LEU A 176 -5.98 -15.14 6.69
N THR A 177 -5.00 -15.21 5.78
CA THR A 177 -3.61 -14.91 6.15
C THR A 177 -3.45 -13.45 6.55
N ASP A 178 -4.06 -12.49 5.83
CA ASP A 178 -4.03 -11.07 6.17
C ASP A 178 -4.68 -10.79 7.53
N THR A 179 -5.80 -11.47 7.83
CA THR A 179 -6.43 -11.36 9.16
C THR A 179 -5.46 -11.79 10.26
N PHE A 180 -4.81 -12.95 10.11
CA PHE A 180 -3.82 -13.44 11.06
C PHE A 180 -2.61 -12.50 11.17
N GLN A 181 -2.10 -12.02 10.04
CA GLN A 181 -0.98 -11.09 9.97
C GLN A 181 -1.31 -9.75 10.63
N THR A 182 -2.53 -9.23 10.44
CA THR A 182 -3.00 -8.01 11.09
C THR A 182 -3.06 -8.16 12.61
N ILE A 183 -3.53 -9.32 13.12
CA ILE A 183 -3.53 -9.61 14.56
C ILE A 183 -2.10 -9.60 15.09
N CYS A 184 -1.17 -10.31 14.46
CA CYS A 184 0.23 -10.36 14.88
C CYS A 184 0.86 -8.97 14.91
N MET A 185 0.60 -8.18 13.87
CA MET A 185 1.14 -6.84 13.70
C MET A 185 0.63 -5.86 14.77
N LEU A 186 -0.69 -5.78 14.96
CA LEU A 186 -1.30 -4.86 15.94
C LEU A 186 -0.95 -5.28 17.38
N LEU A 187 -0.93 -6.58 17.66
CA LEU A 187 -0.52 -7.08 18.95
C LEU A 187 0.94 -6.74 19.25
N ALA A 188 1.84 -6.92 18.25
CA ALA A 188 3.23 -6.53 18.38
C ALA A 188 3.38 -5.03 18.67
N LEU A 189 2.65 -4.16 17.94
CA LEU A 189 2.66 -2.71 18.15
C LEU A 189 2.23 -2.36 19.59
N ILE A 190 1.11 -2.88 20.05
CA ILE A 190 0.57 -2.60 21.39
C ILE A 190 1.55 -3.07 22.48
N LEU A 191 2.12 -4.26 22.34
CA LEU A 191 3.07 -4.80 23.30
C LEU A 191 4.41 -4.04 23.30
N ILE A 192 4.85 -3.54 22.14
CA ILE A 192 6.04 -2.67 22.06
C ILE A 192 5.77 -1.36 22.80
N ILE A 193 4.62 -0.70 22.54
CA ILE A 193 4.23 0.53 23.23
C ILE A 193 4.21 0.28 24.75
N TYR A 194 3.55 -0.80 25.17
CA TYR A 194 3.52 -1.17 26.61
C TYR A 194 4.92 -1.31 27.21
N LYS A 195 5.82 -1.97 26.49
CA LYS A 195 7.20 -2.20 26.97
C LYS A 195 8.03 -0.91 27.01
N VAL A 196 7.85 -0.01 26.06
CA VAL A 196 8.50 1.32 26.07
C VAL A 196 7.99 2.14 27.26
N VAL A 197 6.68 2.17 27.51
CA VAL A 197 6.06 2.85 28.65
C VAL A 197 6.56 2.29 29.99
N GLU A 198 6.63 0.96 30.11
CA GLU A 198 7.20 0.29 31.28
C GLU A 198 8.67 0.70 31.52
N THR A 199 9.47 0.74 30.45
CA THR A 199 10.89 1.13 30.51
C THR A 199 11.08 2.58 30.94
N LEU A 200 10.14 3.47 30.55
CA LEU A 200 10.10 4.87 30.99
C LEU A 200 9.61 5.02 32.46
N GLY A 201 9.18 3.95 33.09
CA GLY A 201 8.66 3.98 34.47
C GLY A 201 7.29 4.65 34.60
N MET A 202 6.51 4.73 33.53
CA MET A 202 5.21 5.39 33.48
C MET A 202 4.07 4.36 33.52
N SER A 203 2.92 4.77 34.07
CA SER A 203 1.65 4.09 33.81
C SER A 203 1.08 4.46 32.44
N LEU A 204 0.14 3.68 31.90
CA LEU A 204 -0.52 4.00 30.62
C LEU A 204 -1.22 5.37 30.62
N PRO A 205 -1.95 5.79 31.64
CA PRO A 205 -2.53 7.15 31.71
C PRO A 205 -1.48 8.25 31.72
N GLU A 206 -0.39 8.07 32.48
CA GLU A 206 0.73 9.04 32.53
C GLU A 206 1.41 9.15 31.16
N ALA A 207 1.64 8.03 30.47
CA ALA A 207 2.20 8.01 29.13
C ALA A 207 1.28 8.75 28.13
N ALA A 208 -0.04 8.53 28.21
CA ALA A 208 -1.00 9.24 27.37
C ALA A 208 -0.98 10.76 27.62
N GLN A 209 -0.88 11.17 28.89
CA GLN A 209 -0.77 12.58 29.26
C GLN A 209 0.59 13.17 28.82
N ALA A 210 1.68 12.41 28.96
CA ALA A 210 3.00 12.84 28.50
C ALA A 210 3.02 13.04 26.99
N ILE A 211 2.46 12.10 26.21
CA ILE A 211 2.30 12.26 24.77
C ILE A 211 1.48 13.51 24.44
N ALA A 212 0.33 13.70 25.10
CA ALA A 212 -0.56 14.85 24.80
C ALA A 212 0.11 16.21 25.08
N ASN A 213 1.05 16.26 26.03
CA ASN A 213 1.75 17.48 26.42
C ASN A 213 3.12 17.67 25.69
N ASP A 214 3.55 16.70 24.90
CA ASP A 214 4.80 16.77 24.19
C ASP A 214 4.72 17.75 23.02
N SER A 215 5.79 18.51 22.77
CA SER A 215 5.90 19.49 21.68
C SER A 215 5.75 18.85 20.30
N HIS A 216 6.15 17.58 20.15
CA HIS A 216 6.02 16.82 18.90
C HIS A 216 4.64 16.18 18.68
N SER A 217 3.69 16.37 19.60
CA SER A 217 2.31 15.90 19.43
C SER A 217 1.40 16.90 18.69
N HIS A 218 1.98 17.92 18.09
CA HIS A 218 1.25 18.88 17.28
C HIS A 218 0.72 18.24 16.00
N ILE A 219 -0.63 18.27 15.83
CA ILE A 219 -1.32 17.62 14.70
C ILE A 219 -1.66 18.62 13.60
N PHE A 220 -2.19 19.78 13.93
CA PHE A 220 -2.85 20.68 12.97
C PHE A 220 -1.98 21.90 12.64
N VAL A 221 -1.64 22.10 11.36
CA VAL A 221 -0.89 23.23 10.85
C VAL A 221 -1.75 24.00 9.86
N PHE A 222 -2.34 25.12 10.29
CA PHE A 222 -3.21 25.96 9.45
C PHE A 222 -2.50 27.21 8.92
N ASP A 223 -1.50 27.69 9.62
CA ASP A 223 -0.94 29.04 9.44
C ASP A 223 0.10 29.11 8.29
N ASP A 224 0.79 28.03 7.99
CA ASP A 224 1.82 28.00 6.96
C ASP A 224 1.31 27.35 5.67
N TRP A 225 0.88 28.17 4.71
CA TRP A 225 0.41 27.73 3.41
C TRP A 225 1.54 27.23 2.48
N VAL A 226 2.78 27.56 2.75
CA VAL A 226 3.94 27.12 1.95
C VAL A 226 4.41 25.75 2.41
N SER A 227 4.26 25.45 3.69
CA SER A 227 4.65 24.17 4.28
C SER A 227 3.96 22.98 3.63
N LYS A 228 4.70 21.89 3.49
CA LYS A 228 4.14 20.60 3.09
C LYS A 228 3.18 20.04 4.15
N GLN A 229 3.34 20.43 5.42
CA GLN A 229 2.53 20.02 6.55
C GLN A 229 1.23 20.82 6.71
N ASN A 230 0.94 21.79 5.82
CA ASN A 230 -0.32 22.52 5.87
C ASN A 230 -1.53 21.58 5.84
N PHE A 231 -2.51 21.84 6.74
CA PHE A 231 -3.70 20.99 6.92
C PHE A 231 -4.43 20.71 5.60
N TRP A 232 -4.74 21.74 4.84
CA TRP A 232 -5.54 21.57 3.62
C TRP A 232 -4.81 20.75 2.55
N LYS A 233 -3.48 20.92 2.44
CA LYS A 233 -2.66 20.13 1.52
C LYS A 233 -2.64 18.67 1.93
N GLN A 234 -2.35 18.38 3.19
CA GLN A 234 -2.30 17.02 3.74
C GLN A 234 -3.66 16.33 3.66
N PHE A 235 -4.72 17.00 4.10
CA PHE A 235 -6.07 16.46 4.14
C PHE A 235 -6.63 16.17 2.75
N LEU A 236 -6.54 17.12 1.82
CA LEU A 236 -6.99 16.91 0.44
C LEU A 236 -6.16 15.84 -0.27
N SER A 237 -4.84 15.88 -0.11
CA SER A 237 -3.97 14.84 -0.64
C SER A 237 -4.35 13.46 -0.10
N GLY A 238 -4.66 13.35 1.19
CA GLY A 238 -5.13 12.10 1.80
C GLY A 238 -6.38 11.53 1.12
N ILE A 239 -7.37 12.37 0.80
CA ILE A 239 -8.58 11.95 0.08
C ILE A 239 -8.20 11.30 -1.27
N PHE A 240 -7.38 11.99 -2.06
CA PHE A 240 -7.02 11.51 -3.40
C PHE A 240 -6.06 10.32 -3.36
N ILE A 241 -5.15 10.26 -2.40
CA ILE A 241 -4.27 9.10 -2.17
C ILE A 241 -5.12 7.84 -1.97
N VAL A 242 -6.14 7.88 -1.11
CA VAL A 242 -7.01 6.72 -0.87
C VAL A 242 -7.84 6.37 -2.11
N ILE A 243 -8.43 7.37 -2.77
CA ILE A 243 -9.19 7.11 -4.00
C ILE A 243 -8.32 6.32 -4.99
N VAL A 244 -7.06 6.68 -5.12
CA VAL A 244 -6.13 6.10 -6.08
C VAL A 244 -5.53 4.79 -5.58
N MET A 245 -4.88 4.80 -4.40
CA MET A 245 -4.14 3.64 -3.88
C MET A 245 -5.05 2.59 -3.22
N THR A 246 -6.34 2.85 -3.11
CA THR A 246 -7.33 1.86 -2.68
C THR A 246 -8.38 1.66 -3.78
N GLY A 247 -9.06 2.71 -4.20
CA GLY A 247 -10.19 2.62 -5.13
C GLY A 247 -9.81 2.29 -6.57
N LEU A 248 -8.63 2.72 -7.02
CA LEU A 248 -8.09 2.45 -8.36
C LEU A 248 -6.93 1.44 -8.35
N ASP A 249 -6.70 0.79 -7.22
CA ASP A 249 -5.69 -0.25 -7.03
C ASP A 249 -6.36 -1.63 -7.01
N GLN A 250 -5.97 -2.50 -7.96
CA GLN A 250 -6.55 -3.84 -8.09
C GLN A 250 -6.28 -4.71 -6.86
N ASP A 251 -5.15 -4.56 -6.18
CA ASP A 251 -4.81 -5.34 -4.99
C ASP A 251 -5.84 -5.10 -3.87
N MET A 252 -6.12 -3.84 -3.56
CA MET A 252 -7.08 -3.47 -2.53
C MET A 252 -8.51 -3.78 -2.95
N MET A 253 -8.87 -3.47 -4.19
CA MET A 253 -10.21 -3.75 -4.71
C MET A 253 -10.48 -5.23 -4.89
N GLN A 254 -9.49 -6.04 -5.23
CA GLN A 254 -9.65 -7.48 -5.36
C GLN A 254 -10.10 -8.11 -4.04
N LYS A 255 -9.57 -7.65 -2.90
CA LYS A 255 -10.01 -8.09 -1.56
C LYS A 255 -11.46 -7.67 -1.29
N ASN A 256 -11.77 -6.40 -1.47
CA ASN A 256 -13.11 -5.86 -1.24
C ASN A 256 -14.17 -6.52 -2.15
N LEU A 257 -13.84 -6.80 -3.41
CA LEU A 257 -14.72 -7.49 -4.37
C LEU A 257 -14.96 -9.00 -4.04
N THR A 258 -14.30 -9.55 -3.02
CA THR A 258 -14.61 -10.89 -2.49
C THR A 258 -15.86 -10.91 -1.63
N CYS A 259 -16.36 -9.77 -1.14
CA CYS A 259 -17.59 -9.65 -0.38
C CYS A 259 -18.81 -10.06 -1.23
N LYS A 260 -19.84 -10.64 -0.59
CA LYS A 260 -21.02 -11.16 -1.30
C LYS A 260 -21.84 -10.08 -1.96
N THR A 261 -22.02 -8.96 -1.28
CA THR A 261 -22.94 -7.89 -1.70
C THR A 261 -22.25 -6.53 -1.65
N LEU A 262 -22.77 -5.57 -2.42
CA LEU A 262 -22.31 -4.18 -2.37
C LEU A 262 -22.38 -3.61 -0.95
N ARG A 263 -23.45 -3.89 -0.21
CA ARG A 263 -23.62 -3.38 1.16
C ARG A 263 -22.54 -3.93 2.10
N GLU A 264 -22.15 -5.19 1.94
CA GLU A 264 -21.05 -5.77 2.72
C GLU A 264 -19.70 -5.15 2.34
N ALA A 265 -19.45 -4.93 1.05
CA ALA A 265 -18.26 -4.25 0.57
C ALA A 265 -18.17 -2.79 1.04
N GLN A 266 -19.29 -2.09 1.12
CA GLN A 266 -19.35 -0.73 1.69
C GLN A 266 -19.08 -0.73 3.20
N LYS A 267 -19.64 -1.70 3.94
CA LYS A 267 -19.35 -1.88 5.37
C LYS A 267 -17.87 -2.17 5.60
N ASP A 268 -17.30 -3.08 4.82
CA ASP A 268 -15.86 -3.36 4.82
C ASP A 268 -15.05 -2.08 4.65
N MET A 269 -15.27 -1.35 3.58
CA MET A 269 -14.51 -0.15 3.24
C MET A 269 -14.62 0.95 4.30
N CYS A 270 -15.82 1.20 4.84
CA CYS A 270 -16.01 2.20 5.89
C CYS A 270 -15.36 1.76 7.21
N THR A 271 -15.52 0.49 7.62
CA THR A 271 -14.91 -0.03 8.85
C THR A 271 -13.39 0.02 8.77
N TYR A 272 -12.82 -0.41 7.65
CA TYR A 272 -11.39 -0.31 7.39
C TYR A 272 -10.91 1.14 7.48
N GLY A 273 -11.61 2.10 6.84
CA GLY A 273 -11.25 3.51 6.85
C GLY A 273 -11.23 4.12 8.26
N PHE A 274 -12.23 3.81 9.08
CA PHE A 274 -12.26 4.28 10.47
C PHE A 274 -11.17 3.62 11.33
N ALA A 275 -10.95 2.32 11.19
CA ALA A 275 -9.96 1.60 11.99
C ALA A 275 -8.50 1.97 11.64
N PHE A 276 -8.27 2.50 10.44
CA PHE A 276 -6.94 2.92 10.00
C PHE A 276 -6.42 4.15 10.77
N VAL A 277 -7.32 5.06 11.19
CA VAL A 277 -6.95 6.27 11.95
C VAL A 277 -6.35 5.94 13.32
N PRO A 278 -7.01 5.19 14.21
CA PRO A 278 -6.43 4.84 15.50
C PRO A 278 -5.16 3.99 15.36
N ALA A 279 -5.05 3.14 14.34
CA ALA A 279 -3.82 2.38 14.10
C ALA A 279 -2.63 3.31 13.81
N ASN A 280 -2.80 4.33 12.94
CA ASN A 280 -1.74 5.31 12.70
C ASN A 280 -1.47 6.21 13.90
N LEU A 281 -2.49 6.55 14.69
CA LEU A 281 -2.29 7.28 15.94
C LEU A 281 -1.38 6.51 16.90
N LEU A 282 -1.55 5.19 17.02
CA LEU A 282 -0.66 4.35 17.84
C LEU A 282 0.78 4.37 17.32
N PHE A 283 1.00 4.33 16.00
CA PHE A 283 2.36 4.43 15.44
C PHE A 283 3.00 5.79 15.70
N LEU A 284 2.26 6.89 15.54
CA LEU A 284 2.75 8.24 15.86
C LEU A 284 3.03 8.40 17.35
N SER A 285 2.14 7.88 18.21
CA SER A 285 2.35 7.85 19.66
C SER A 285 3.60 7.07 20.04
N LEU A 286 3.86 5.94 19.37
CA LEU A 286 5.12 5.20 19.54
C LEU A 286 6.33 6.06 19.17
N GLY A 287 6.24 6.90 18.11
CA GLY A 287 7.30 7.83 17.73
C GLY A 287 7.66 8.80 18.85
N VAL A 288 6.66 9.47 19.45
CA VAL A 288 6.86 10.37 20.60
C VAL A 288 7.49 9.62 21.79
N LEU A 289 6.96 8.44 22.13
CA LEU A 289 7.49 7.63 23.22
C LEU A 289 8.95 7.20 22.98
N LEU A 290 9.32 6.88 21.75
CA LEU A 290 10.71 6.54 21.43
C LEU A 290 11.63 7.74 21.57
N MET A 291 11.20 8.94 21.19
CA MET A 291 11.97 10.17 21.39
C MET A 291 12.18 10.44 22.89
N MET A 292 11.13 10.28 23.71
CA MET A 292 11.24 10.37 25.17
C MET A 292 12.22 9.31 25.73
N TYR A 293 12.17 8.10 25.18
CA TYR A 293 13.07 7.02 25.57
C TYR A 293 14.54 7.36 25.27
N PHE A 294 14.86 7.85 24.04
CA PHE A 294 16.22 8.28 23.71
C PHE A 294 16.73 9.40 24.65
N ASN A 295 15.86 10.37 24.95
CA ASN A 295 16.17 11.44 25.91
C ASN A 295 16.42 10.87 27.32
N SER A 296 15.65 9.88 27.77
CA SER A 296 15.80 9.28 29.11
C SER A 296 17.11 8.53 29.32
N ILE A 297 17.65 7.94 28.24
CA ILE A 297 18.94 7.22 28.26
C ILE A 297 20.12 8.10 27.87
N GLY A 298 19.90 9.40 27.60
CA GLY A 298 20.95 10.35 27.24
C GLY A 298 21.61 10.09 25.88
N GLN A 299 20.90 9.39 24.97
CA GLN A 299 21.36 9.15 23.61
C GLN A 299 20.79 10.18 22.64
N ALA A 300 21.61 10.64 21.68
CA ALA A 300 21.14 11.48 20.59
C ALA A 300 20.14 10.72 19.70
N LEU A 301 19.16 11.45 19.17
CA LEU A 301 18.26 10.92 18.16
C LEU A 301 19.04 10.57 16.88
N PRO A 302 18.63 9.55 16.12
CA PRO A 302 19.27 9.22 14.85
C PRO A 302 19.11 10.34 13.82
N ASP A 303 20.11 10.52 12.94
CA ASP A 303 20.06 11.51 11.86
C ASP A 303 18.93 11.24 10.85
N GLU A 304 18.66 9.95 10.59
CA GLU A 304 17.60 9.54 9.69
C GLU A 304 16.36 9.07 10.48
N PRO A 305 15.17 9.67 10.22
CA PRO A 305 13.92 9.32 10.91
C PRO A 305 13.59 7.82 10.87
N ASP A 306 13.82 7.17 9.74
CA ASP A 306 13.57 5.74 9.56
C ASP A 306 14.43 4.85 10.47
N ASN A 307 15.50 5.39 11.05
CA ASN A 307 16.35 4.68 12.00
C ASN A 307 15.86 4.77 13.46
N LEU A 308 14.86 5.60 13.80
CA LEU A 308 14.38 5.78 15.16
C LEU A 308 13.98 4.45 15.82
N MET A 309 13.06 3.74 15.18
CA MET A 309 12.60 2.44 15.68
C MET A 309 13.68 1.37 15.59
N LEU A 310 14.49 1.38 14.53
CA LEU A 310 15.56 0.41 14.32
C LEU A 310 16.64 0.52 15.39
N GLN A 311 17.08 1.72 15.75
CA GLN A 311 18.09 1.94 16.79
C GLN A 311 17.54 1.63 18.18
N ALA A 312 16.29 1.99 18.48
CA ALA A 312 15.65 1.64 19.74
C ALA A 312 15.62 0.12 19.96
N VAL A 313 15.32 -0.65 18.91
CA VAL A 313 15.31 -2.11 18.96
C VAL A 313 16.73 -2.69 19.02
N ALA A 314 17.67 -2.15 18.20
CA ALA A 314 19.06 -2.63 18.13
C ALA A 314 19.85 -2.36 19.41
N GLY A 315 19.54 -1.29 20.14
CA GLY A 315 20.20 -0.93 21.41
C GLY A 315 20.05 -1.97 22.51
N GLY A 316 19.11 -2.90 22.35
CA GLY A 316 18.91 -4.03 23.27
C GLY A 316 18.38 -3.68 24.66
N GLN A 317 18.33 -2.39 25.00
CA GLN A 317 17.89 -1.91 26.33
C GLN A 317 16.39 -2.14 26.58
N LEU A 318 15.58 -2.17 25.50
CA LEU A 318 14.16 -2.53 25.57
C LEU A 318 13.94 -4.05 25.76
N GLY A 319 15.01 -4.83 25.73
CA GLY A 319 15.01 -6.27 25.97
C GLY A 319 14.69 -7.13 24.77
N THR A 320 15.02 -8.41 24.86
CA THR A 320 14.86 -9.41 23.77
C THR A 320 13.40 -9.55 23.30
N LEU A 321 12.44 -9.33 24.21
CA LEU A 321 11.02 -9.41 23.87
C LEU A 321 10.63 -8.38 22.79
N VAL A 322 11.10 -7.12 22.89
CA VAL A 322 10.82 -6.08 21.91
C VAL A 322 11.42 -6.43 20.55
N VAL A 323 12.63 -7.00 20.53
CA VAL A 323 13.26 -7.47 19.28
C VAL A 323 12.40 -8.53 18.61
N ILE A 324 11.88 -9.50 19.36
CA ILE A 324 11.01 -10.56 18.84
C ILE A 324 9.70 -9.97 18.30
N LEU A 325 9.03 -9.11 19.09
CA LEU A 325 7.76 -8.49 18.73
C LEU A 325 7.92 -7.62 17.49
N PHE A 326 8.96 -6.79 17.44
CA PHE A 326 9.27 -5.98 16.26
C PHE A 326 9.48 -6.85 15.02
N THR A 327 10.27 -7.92 15.14
CA THR A 327 10.54 -8.83 14.01
C THR A 327 9.25 -9.49 13.53
N ILE A 328 8.38 -9.97 14.42
CA ILE A 328 7.08 -10.55 14.03
C ILE A 328 6.18 -9.51 13.39
N GLY A 329 6.08 -8.32 14.01
CA GLY A 329 5.21 -7.24 13.50
C GLY A 329 5.61 -6.79 12.10
N ILE A 330 6.91 -6.57 11.89
CA ILE A 330 7.41 -6.13 10.57
C ILE A 330 7.30 -7.23 9.51
N VAL A 331 7.58 -8.48 9.86
CA VAL A 331 7.39 -9.62 8.97
C VAL A 331 5.92 -9.75 8.59
N ALA A 332 5.01 -9.72 9.55
CA ALA A 332 3.58 -9.81 9.30
C ALA A 332 3.08 -8.68 8.37
N ALA A 333 3.42 -7.44 8.68
CA ALA A 333 3.04 -6.28 7.89
C ALA A 333 3.53 -6.33 6.43
N CYS A 334 4.73 -6.88 6.23
CA CYS A 334 5.35 -6.91 4.92
C CYS A 334 4.85 -8.04 4.04
N PHE A 335 4.67 -9.20 4.65
CA PHE A 335 4.17 -10.35 3.91
C PHE A 335 2.74 -10.11 3.46
N SER A 336 1.87 -9.50 4.28
CA SER A 336 0.52 -9.10 3.89
C SER A 336 0.48 -8.12 2.69
N SER A 337 1.45 -7.22 2.61
CA SER A 337 1.54 -6.30 1.47
C SER A 337 2.11 -6.96 0.21
N ALA A 338 3.10 -7.83 0.34
CA ALA A 338 3.79 -8.43 -0.79
C ALA A 338 2.99 -9.58 -1.43
N ASP A 339 2.36 -10.44 -0.62
CA ASP A 339 1.57 -11.58 -1.12
C ASP A 339 0.32 -11.10 -1.88
N SER A 340 -0.31 -10.05 -1.35
CA SER A 340 -1.42 -9.37 -2.00
C SER A 340 -1.01 -8.75 -3.33
N ALA A 341 0.13 -8.04 -3.36
CA ALA A 341 0.66 -7.45 -4.59
C ALA A 341 0.95 -8.53 -5.65
N LEU A 342 1.65 -9.62 -5.30
CA LEU A 342 1.94 -10.71 -6.24
C LEU A 342 0.66 -11.36 -6.79
N THR A 343 -0.36 -11.52 -5.96
CA THR A 343 -1.65 -12.08 -6.38
C THR A 343 -2.39 -11.13 -7.32
N ALA A 344 -2.42 -9.83 -7.02
CA ALA A 344 -3.07 -8.82 -7.84
C ALA A 344 -2.35 -8.61 -9.18
N LEU A 345 -1.03 -8.57 -9.19
CA LEU A 345 -0.20 -8.51 -10.40
C LEU A 345 -0.45 -9.72 -11.30
N THR A 346 -0.51 -10.93 -10.72
CA THR A 346 -0.83 -12.16 -11.45
C THR A 346 -2.24 -12.10 -12.04
N THR A 347 -3.22 -11.63 -11.26
CA THR A 347 -4.62 -11.48 -11.68
C THR A 347 -4.73 -10.52 -12.87
N THR A 348 -4.17 -9.31 -12.74
CA THR A 348 -4.19 -8.29 -13.79
C THR A 348 -3.48 -8.77 -15.06
N TYR A 349 -2.35 -9.44 -14.92
CA TYR A 349 -1.65 -9.99 -16.08
C TYR A 349 -2.49 -11.04 -16.81
N CYS A 350 -3.06 -12.01 -16.10
CA CYS A 350 -3.86 -13.09 -16.71
C CYS A 350 -5.19 -12.59 -17.30
N VAL A 351 -5.88 -11.71 -16.55
CA VAL A 351 -7.22 -11.24 -16.93
C VAL A 351 -7.15 -10.07 -17.90
N ASP A 352 -6.38 -9.01 -17.54
CA ASP A 352 -6.41 -7.75 -18.28
C ASP A 352 -5.41 -7.74 -19.45
N ILE A 353 -4.20 -8.28 -19.28
CA ILE A 353 -3.20 -8.25 -20.34
C ILE A 353 -3.40 -9.41 -21.32
N CYS A 354 -3.49 -10.66 -20.82
CA CYS A 354 -3.62 -11.85 -21.65
C CYS A 354 -5.07 -12.16 -22.08
N GLY A 355 -6.08 -11.69 -21.32
CA GLY A 355 -7.49 -11.97 -21.61
C GLY A 355 -7.90 -13.43 -21.42
N ARG A 356 -7.19 -14.20 -20.58
CA ARG A 356 -7.39 -15.65 -20.39
C ARG A 356 -7.66 -16.01 -18.92
N PRO A 357 -8.76 -15.55 -18.32
CA PRO A 357 -9.04 -15.78 -16.89
C PRO A 357 -9.28 -17.25 -16.51
N LYS A 358 -9.63 -18.12 -17.48
CA LYS A 358 -9.90 -19.54 -17.25
C LYS A 358 -8.67 -20.44 -17.39
N ASP A 359 -7.55 -19.93 -17.88
CA ASP A 359 -6.34 -20.71 -18.14
C ASP A 359 -5.51 -20.86 -16.85
N GLU A 360 -5.63 -22.00 -16.19
CA GLU A 360 -4.86 -22.30 -14.97
C GLU A 360 -3.35 -22.46 -15.22
N LYS A 361 -2.96 -22.96 -16.39
CA LYS A 361 -1.56 -23.13 -16.73
C LYS A 361 -0.89 -21.77 -16.86
N LEU A 362 -1.55 -20.85 -17.57
CA LEU A 362 -1.11 -19.46 -17.69
C LEU A 362 -1.00 -18.79 -16.31
N ARG A 363 -2.00 -18.96 -15.45
CA ARG A 363 -2.00 -18.40 -14.09
C ARG A 363 -0.78 -18.88 -13.28
N LYS A 364 -0.51 -20.20 -13.29
CA LYS A 364 0.64 -20.78 -12.56
C LYS A 364 1.98 -20.25 -13.08
N GLN A 365 2.12 -20.15 -14.41
CA GLN A 365 3.32 -19.61 -15.04
C GLN A 365 3.47 -18.09 -14.77
N ALA A 366 2.40 -17.34 -14.91
CA ALA A 366 2.38 -15.90 -14.63
C ALA A 366 2.76 -15.60 -13.17
N HIS A 367 2.26 -16.37 -12.21
CA HIS A 367 2.58 -16.20 -10.80
C HIS A 367 4.06 -16.41 -10.50
N ILE A 368 4.71 -17.40 -11.16
CA ILE A 368 6.16 -17.60 -11.08
C ILE A 368 6.90 -16.43 -11.75
N GLY A 369 6.49 -16.04 -12.97
CA GLY A 369 7.12 -14.95 -13.71
C GLY A 369 7.05 -13.62 -12.95
N VAL A 370 5.89 -13.27 -12.39
CA VAL A 370 5.70 -12.08 -11.55
C VAL A 370 6.61 -12.14 -10.31
N SER A 371 6.74 -13.30 -9.67
CA SER A 371 7.63 -13.47 -8.51
C SER A 371 9.09 -13.26 -8.86
N ILE A 372 9.54 -13.73 -10.02
CA ILE A 372 10.92 -13.53 -10.50
C ILE A 372 11.17 -12.05 -10.79
N VAL A 373 10.25 -11.39 -11.50
CA VAL A 373 10.37 -9.95 -11.78
C VAL A 373 10.38 -9.15 -10.48
N PHE A 374 9.57 -9.52 -9.49
CA PHE A 374 9.55 -8.90 -8.18
C PHE A 374 10.90 -8.99 -7.46
N ILE A 375 11.54 -10.17 -7.48
CA ILE A 375 12.91 -10.37 -6.95
C ILE A 375 13.89 -9.41 -7.62
N LEU A 376 13.85 -9.31 -8.95
CA LEU A 376 14.74 -8.42 -9.71
C LEU A 376 14.54 -6.94 -9.30
N PHE A 377 13.31 -6.49 -9.18
CA PHE A 377 13.00 -5.13 -8.72
C PHE A 377 13.52 -4.86 -7.30
N ILE A 378 13.37 -5.80 -6.37
CA ILE A 378 13.90 -5.67 -5.00
C ILE A 378 15.42 -5.54 -5.03
N LEU A 379 16.11 -6.36 -5.81
CA LEU A 379 17.58 -6.33 -5.90
C LEU A 379 18.08 -5.02 -6.52
N ILE A 380 17.38 -4.48 -7.52
CA ILE A 380 17.69 -3.18 -8.13
C ILE A 380 17.51 -2.05 -7.11
N PHE A 381 16.39 -2.02 -6.40
CA PHE A 381 16.10 -0.96 -5.41
C PHE A 381 17.11 -0.86 -4.28
N ARG A 382 17.74 -1.95 -3.89
CA ARG A 382 18.81 -1.93 -2.89
C ARG A 382 19.95 -0.95 -3.24
N TYR A 383 20.23 -0.75 -4.55
CA TYR A 383 21.33 0.10 -5.02
C TYR A 383 20.92 1.55 -5.28
N VAL A 384 19.63 1.87 -5.34
CA VAL A 384 19.13 3.16 -5.83
C VAL A 384 18.68 4.10 -4.72
N ASN A 385 18.45 3.63 -3.48
CA ASN A 385 17.70 4.40 -2.48
C ASN A 385 18.55 5.21 -1.51
N SER A 386 18.24 6.54 -1.42
CA SER A 386 18.84 7.49 -0.48
C SER A 386 17.83 8.42 0.21
N THR A 387 16.50 8.20 0.07
CA THR A 387 15.46 9.10 0.62
C THR A 387 14.53 8.36 1.58
N SER A 388 13.72 9.11 2.36
CA SER A 388 12.65 8.55 3.18
C SER A 388 11.79 7.58 2.35
N LEU A 389 11.58 6.39 2.89
CA LEU A 389 10.91 5.29 2.19
C LEU A 389 9.44 5.60 1.89
N ILE A 390 8.77 6.27 2.81
CA ILE A 390 7.37 6.68 2.63
C ILE A 390 7.24 7.73 1.53
N ASP A 391 8.14 8.72 1.51
CA ASP A 391 8.15 9.74 0.48
C ASP A 391 8.45 9.16 -0.90
N ALA A 392 9.38 8.20 -0.99
CA ALA A 392 9.66 7.48 -2.23
C ALA A 392 8.43 6.74 -2.76
N ILE A 393 7.67 6.06 -1.89
CA ILE A 393 6.46 5.34 -2.27
C ILE A 393 5.39 6.30 -2.81
N TYR A 394 5.12 7.41 -2.11
CA TYR A 394 4.12 8.38 -2.55
C TYR A 394 4.56 9.15 -3.80
N THR A 395 5.84 9.41 -3.97
CA THR A 395 6.39 10.01 -5.19
C THR A 395 6.19 9.08 -6.40
N ILE A 396 6.57 7.81 -6.29
CA ILE A 396 6.32 6.81 -7.33
C ILE A 396 4.82 6.69 -7.64
N ALA A 397 3.99 6.66 -6.60
CA ALA A 397 2.55 6.61 -6.75
C ALA A 397 2.01 7.85 -7.48
N SER A 398 2.51 9.05 -7.17
CA SER A 398 2.07 10.30 -7.81
C SER A 398 2.33 10.32 -9.31
N TYR A 399 3.46 9.78 -9.76
CA TYR A 399 3.77 9.69 -11.19
C TYR A 399 3.04 8.55 -11.91
N THR A 400 2.83 7.41 -11.26
CA THR A 400 2.29 6.21 -11.91
C THR A 400 0.79 6.07 -11.81
N TYR A 401 0.17 6.48 -10.69
CA TYR A 401 -1.29 6.45 -10.52
C TYR A 401 -2.00 7.72 -11.03
N GLY A 402 -1.29 8.83 -11.24
CA GLY A 402 -1.90 10.05 -11.77
C GLY A 402 -2.68 9.83 -13.06
N PRO A 403 -2.10 9.19 -14.10
CA PRO A 403 -2.83 8.86 -15.32
C PRO A 403 -4.07 8.00 -15.07
N LEU A 404 -4.00 7.04 -14.16
CA LEU A 404 -5.17 6.23 -13.77
C LEU A 404 -6.27 7.10 -13.17
N LEU A 405 -5.93 7.99 -12.24
CA LEU A 405 -6.88 8.94 -11.64
C LEU A 405 -7.58 9.75 -12.74
N GLY A 406 -6.82 10.33 -13.67
CA GLY A 406 -7.36 11.13 -14.75
C GLY A 406 -8.32 10.36 -15.65
N LEU A 407 -7.97 9.12 -16.05
CA LEU A 407 -8.81 8.26 -16.87
C LEU A 407 -10.11 7.84 -16.16
N PHE A 408 -10.02 7.46 -14.88
CA PHE A 408 -11.20 7.06 -14.11
C PHE A 408 -12.13 8.26 -13.85
N VAL A 409 -11.60 9.41 -13.45
CA VAL A 409 -12.39 10.63 -13.23
C VAL A 409 -13.03 11.06 -14.54
N PHE A 410 -12.31 11.02 -15.67
CA PHE A 410 -12.90 11.31 -16.98
C PHE A 410 -14.06 10.36 -17.31
N GLY A 411 -13.87 9.07 -17.12
CA GLY A 411 -14.89 8.06 -17.36
C GLY A 411 -16.14 8.20 -16.49
N LEU A 412 -15.97 8.57 -15.21
CA LEU A 412 -17.05 8.71 -14.23
C LEU A 412 -17.80 10.04 -14.35
N CYS A 413 -17.06 11.14 -14.53
CA CYS A 413 -17.63 12.49 -14.48
C CYS A 413 -18.10 13.01 -15.84
N THR A 414 -17.71 12.41 -16.97
CA THR A 414 -18.09 12.87 -18.31
C THR A 414 -18.85 11.79 -19.09
N LYS A 415 -19.68 12.23 -20.03
CA LYS A 415 -20.29 11.33 -21.03
C LYS A 415 -19.56 11.38 -22.38
N ARG A 416 -18.46 12.14 -22.48
CA ARG A 416 -17.69 12.31 -23.71
C ARG A 416 -16.97 11.04 -24.12
N VAL A 417 -16.79 10.85 -25.42
CA VAL A 417 -15.99 9.77 -26.00
C VAL A 417 -14.56 10.26 -26.16
N VAL A 418 -13.60 9.51 -25.63
CA VAL A 418 -12.17 9.79 -25.78
C VAL A 418 -11.66 9.17 -27.08
N ASN A 419 -10.61 9.73 -27.65
CA ASN A 419 -9.85 9.02 -28.68
C ASN A 419 -9.00 7.92 -28.02
N ASP A 420 -9.56 6.72 -27.95
CA ASP A 420 -8.95 5.57 -27.24
C ASP A 420 -7.51 5.28 -27.71
N ARG A 421 -7.18 5.48 -29.01
CA ARG A 421 -5.83 5.27 -29.54
C ARG A 421 -4.79 6.26 -29.01
N LEU A 422 -5.22 7.46 -28.59
CA LEU A 422 -4.33 8.48 -28.01
C LEU A 422 -4.12 8.30 -26.53
N THR A 423 -4.97 7.56 -25.84
CA THR A 423 -4.89 7.37 -24.38
C THR A 423 -3.52 6.87 -23.89
N PRO A 424 -2.85 5.89 -24.52
CA PRO A 424 -1.51 5.47 -24.10
C PRO A 424 -0.49 6.62 -24.12
N TYR A 425 -0.53 7.44 -25.16
CA TYR A 425 0.39 8.59 -25.30
C TYR A 425 0.10 9.67 -24.25
N ILE A 426 -1.17 9.96 -23.98
CA ILE A 426 -1.60 10.90 -22.93
C ILE A 426 -1.09 10.40 -21.57
N ALA A 427 -1.29 9.12 -21.28
CA ALA A 427 -0.91 8.51 -20.00
C ALA A 427 0.61 8.51 -19.76
N VAL A 428 1.42 8.43 -20.81
CA VAL A 428 2.88 8.54 -20.72
C VAL A 428 3.34 10.00 -20.69
N ALA A 429 2.73 10.88 -21.47
CA ALA A 429 3.09 12.30 -21.52
C ALA A 429 2.77 13.04 -20.20
N SER A 430 1.67 12.68 -19.53
CA SER A 430 1.22 13.37 -18.32
C SER A 430 2.25 13.33 -17.17
N PRO A 431 2.80 12.17 -16.75
CA PRO A 431 3.85 12.14 -15.74
C PRO A 431 5.14 12.84 -16.16
N LEU A 432 5.50 12.82 -17.45
CA LEU A 432 6.67 13.54 -17.97
C LEU A 432 6.48 15.06 -17.87
N LEU A 433 5.30 15.56 -18.25
CA LEU A 433 4.96 16.97 -18.08
C LEU A 433 4.92 17.37 -16.61
N CYS A 434 4.38 16.50 -15.74
CA CYS A 434 4.33 16.73 -14.32
C CYS A 434 5.74 16.82 -13.70
N PHE A 435 6.66 15.96 -14.12
CA PHE A 435 8.06 16.01 -13.71
C PHE A 435 8.76 17.28 -14.17
N ALA A 436 8.52 17.71 -15.43
CA ALA A 436 9.06 18.96 -15.94
C ALA A 436 8.54 20.16 -15.16
N LEU A 437 7.24 20.22 -14.87
CA LEU A 437 6.62 21.27 -14.05
C LEU A 437 7.18 21.30 -12.63
N ASP A 438 7.29 20.17 -11.95
CA ASP A 438 7.88 20.07 -10.62
C ASP A 438 9.31 20.61 -10.61
N THR A 439 10.11 20.20 -11.60
CA THR A 439 11.50 20.65 -11.73
C THR A 439 11.60 22.15 -11.98
N ILE A 440 10.76 22.71 -12.86
CA ILE A 440 10.76 24.14 -13.19
C ILE A 440 10.31 24.96 -11.99
N VAL A 441 9.17 24.61 -11.39
CA VAL A 441 8.62 25.33 -10.24
C VAL A 441 9.56 25.27 -9.04
N SER A 442 10.16 24.11 -8.76
CA SER A 442 11.13 23.97 -7.68
C SER A 442 12.35 24.87 -7.87
N LYS A 443 12.86 25.01 -9.12
CA LYS A 443 14.01 25.86 -9.42
C LYS A 443 13.69 27.37 -9.45
N THR A 444 12.46 27.73 -9.86
CA THR A 444 12.09 29.16 -10.03
C THR A 444 11.51 29.78 -8.77
N THR A 445 10.74 29.04 -8.01
CA THR A 445 10.01 29.55 -6.83
C THR A 445 10.49 28.97 -5.50
N GLY A 446 11.34 27.92 -5.55
CA GLY A 446 11.74 27.16 -4.35
C GLY A 446 10.62 26.23 -3.83
N TYR A 447 9.41 26.27 -4.40
CA TYR A 447 8.30 25.42 -4.00
C TYR A 447 8.54 23.98 -4.46
N LYS A 448 8.47 23.04 -3.52
CA LYS A 448 8.55 21.59 -3.79
C LYS A 448 7.17 20.98 -3.65
N PHE A 449 6.68 20.39 -4.72
CA PHE A 449 5.43 19.65 -4.67
C PHE A 449 5.53 18.49 -3.65
N GLY A 450 4.47 18.28 -2.91
CA GLY A 450 4.28 17.13 -2.04
C GLY A 450 3.36 16.10 -2.71
N TYR A 451 2.44 15.55 -1.93
CA TYR A 451 1.51 14.51 -2.40
C TYR A 451 0.43 15.06 -3.36
N GLU A 452 0.26 16.38 -3.43
CA GLU A 452 -0.61 17.06 -4.40
C GLU A 452 -0.18 16.88 -5.86
N LEU A 453 1.05 16.44 -6.11
CA LEU A 453 1.56 16.11 -7.44
C LEU A 453 0.69 15.03 -8.13
N LEU A 454 0.11 14.11 -7.35
CA LEU A 454 -0.84 13.11 -7.82
C LEU A 454 -2.08 13.75 -8.47
N MET A 455 -2.64 14.79 -7.81
CA MET A 455 -3.82 15.50 -8.31
C MET A 455 -3.49 16.27 -9.58
N LEU A 456 -2.33 16.92 -9.63
CA LEU A 456 -1.86 17.65 -10.80
C LEU A 456 -1.71 16.71 -12.02
N ASN A 457 -1.06 15.57 -11.82
CA ASN A 457 -0.87 14.56 -12.87
C ASN A 457 -2.22 13.98 -13.36
N GLY A 458 -3.14 13.70 -12.42
CA GLY A 458 -4.50 13.28 -12.76
C GLY A 458 -5.28 14.34 -13.54
N LEU A 459 -5.15 15.62 -13.15
CA LEU A 459 -5.78 16.75 -13.85
C LEU A 459 -5.23 16.93 -15.27
N ILE A 460 -3.91 16.84 -15.46
CA ILE A 460 -3.30 16.91 -16.80
C ILE A 460 -3.87 15.80 -17.70
N THR A 461 -3.93 14.57 -17.20
CA THR A 461 -4.50 13.44 -17.95
C THR A 461 -5.99 13.67 -18.27
N PHE A 462 -6.77 14.13 -17.29
CA PHE A 462 -8.19 14.46 -17.50
C PHE A 462 -8.40 15.53 -18.57
N LEU A 463 -7.68 16.64 -18.48
CA LEU A 463 -7.78 17.75 -19.43
C LEU A 463 -7.33 17.33 -20.83
N ALA A 464 -6.26 16.55 -20.95
CA ALA A 464 -5.83 16.02 -22.23
C ALA A 464 -6.90 15.11 -22.87
N CYS A 465 -7.55 14.24 -22.09
CA CYS A 465 -8.68 13.43 -22.57
C CYS A 465 -9.90 14.29 -22.94
N PHE A 466 -10.10 15.41 -22.25
CA PHE A 466 -11.26 16.28 -22.46
C PHE A 466 -11.14 17.16 -23.73
N PHE A 467 -9.93 17.66 -24.01
CA PHE A 467 -9.71 18.61 -25.13
C PHE A 467 -9.25 17.94 -26.43
N LEU A 468 -8.71 16.72 -26.37
CA LEU A 468 -8.35 16.01 -27.59
C LEU A 468 -9.60 15.51 -28.32
N PRO A 469 -9.70 15.70 -29.65
CA PRO A 469 -10.91 15.42 -30.40
C PRO A 469 -11.26 13.92 -30.31
N ALA A 470 -12.49 13.67 -29.89
CA ALA A 470 -13.09 12.34 -30.00
C ALA A 470 -13.23 12.01 -31.50
N ARG A 471 -12.61 10.92 -31.93
CA ARG A 471 -12.90 10.39 -33.27
C ARG A 471 -14.34 9.88 -33.23
N LYS A 472 -15.26 10.44 -34.06
CA LYS A 472 -16.55 9.82 -34.31
C LYS A 472 -16.26 8.39 -34.76
N GLN A 473 -16.59 7.41 -33.95
CA GLN A 473 -16.67 6.04 -34.43
C GLN A 473 -17.71 6.04 -35.49
N GLY A 474 -17.29 5.81 -36.76
CA GLY A 474 -18.23 5.55 -37.83
C GLY A 474 -19.13 4.42 -37.36
N LEU A 475 -20.43 4.64 -37.51
CA LEU A 475 -21.46 3.63 -37.43
C LEU A 475 -21.21 2.62 -38.57
N ASP A 476 -20.23 1.73 -38.38
CA ASP A 476 -20.12 0.49 -39.14
C ASP A 476 -20.52 -0.64 -38.20
N CYS A 477 -21.79 -0.58 -37.82
CA CYS A 477 -22.52 -1.74 -37.38
C CYS A 477 -23.24 -2.23 -38.64
N GLU A 478 -22.52 -2.89 -39.54
CA GLU A 478 -23.16 -3.80 -40.46
C GLU A 478 -23.78 -4.96 -39.71
N MET A 479 -25.10 -5.02 -39.81
CA MET A 479 -25.87 -6.23 -39.56
C MET A 479 -25.26 -7.39 -40.37
N LYS A 480 -24.71 -8.38 -39.70
CA LYS A 480 -24.73 -9.77 -40.14
C LYS A 480 -24.82 -10.69 -38.92
#